data_664b36863964db36452515bd503d126b
#
_entry.id   664b36863964db36452515bd503d126b
#
_cell.length_a   1.000
_cell.length_b   1.000
_cell.length_c   1.000
_cell.angle_alpha   90.00
_cell.angle_beta   90.00
_cell.angle_gamma   90.00
#
_symmetry.space_group_name_H-M   'P 1'
#
loop_
_entity.id
_entity.type
_entity.pdbx_description
1 polymer ?
#
loop_
_entity_poly.entity_id
_entity_poly.type
_entity_poly.pdbx_seq_one_letter_code
_entity_poly.pdbx_strand_id
1 'polypeptide(L)'
;LHLLSRRQRQMCIRDRVFTFSRDCTDRYDCEVVRAGTGYRDYATILPEEIEHICPDYSLYGVKEAYGFLTRGCVNRCSWCVVPHKEGEVRAHADNEEFLDGHKHAVLLDNNVLASEWGLMQIEKIVRMDIRVDFNQGLDARRIARTPEIAALLARVKWIRFLRMAYDSRAMQDDVHKAIELLRKHGVPARRLFFYVLIRDDTEDALGRIRELKALGLSLIHISEPTRLALIS
;
A
#
# COMPACT_ATOMS: atom_id res chain seq x y z
N LEU A 1 -9.76 16.86 20.90
CA LEU A 1 -10.75 15.79 20.65
C LEU A 1 -11.33 15.85 19.22
N HIS A 2 -11.69 17.03 18.70
CA HIS A 2 -12.28 17.17 17.36
C HIS A 2 -11.30 16.91 16.21
N LEU A 3 -10.01 17.28 16.33
CA LEU A 3 -9.00 17.09 15.31
C LEU A 3 -8.64 15.59 15.12
N LEU A 4 -8.48 14.87 16.24
CA LEU A 4 -8.22 13.41 16.21
C LEU A 4 -9.37 12.64 15.54
N SER A 5 -10.64 13.03 15.80
CA SER A 5 -11.78 12.41 15.18
C SER A 5 -11.85 12.63 13.65
N ARG A 6 -11.32 13.74 13.12
CA ARG A 6 -11.26 14.00 11.67
C ARG A 6 -10.24 13.08 10.96
N ARG A 7 -9.05 12.89 11.53
CA ARG A 7 -8.03 12.01 10.94
C ARG A 7 -8.45 10.54 10.98
N GLN A 8 -8.98 10.09 12.10
CA GLN A 8 -9.49 8.73 12.23
C GLN A 8 -10.64 8.46 11.27
N ARG A 9 -11.53 9.42 11.07
CA ARG A 9 -12.59 9.31 10.06
C ARG A 9 -12.02 9.21 8.65
N GLN A 10 -10.91 9.84 8.32
CA GLN A 10 -10.32 9.71 6.99
C GLN A 10 -9.58 8.38 6.78
N MET A 11 -8.98 7.79 7.80
CA MET A 11 -8.52 6.39 7.71
C MET A 11 -9.70 5.40 7.61
N CYS A 12 -10.81 5.68 8.26
CA CYS A 12 -12.07 4.93 8.13
C CYS A 12 -12.85 5.25 6.84
N ILE A 13 -12.64 6.37 6.19
CA ILE A 13 -13.36 6.85 4.98
C ILE A 13 -12.94 6.12 3.69
N ARG A 14 -11.99 5.24 3.73
CA ARG A 14 -11.96 4.15 2.75
C ARG A 14 -13.15 3.20 2.91
N ASP A 15 -13.90 3.35 3.99
CA ASP A 15 -15.09 2.55 4.22
C ASP A 15 -16.29 3.16 3.49
N ARG A 16 -17.00 2.33 2.74
CA ARG A 16 -18.18 2.67 1.93
C ARG A 16 -19.27 3.43 2.69
N VAL A 17 -19.34 3.25 4.02
CA VAL A 17 -20.38 3.84 4.87
C VAL A 17 -20.43 5.36 4.75
N PHE A 18 -19.29 6.05 4.81
CA PHE A 18 -19.28 7.52 4.71
C PHE A 18 -19.39 8.03 3.27
N THR A 19 -18.98 7.24 2.29
CA THR A 19 -19.12 7.58 0.87
C THR A 19 -20.59 7.56 0.43
N PHE A 20 -21.41 6.70 0.99
CA PHE A 20 -22.80 6.46 0.57
C PHE A 20 -23.86 6.88 1.59
N SER A 21 -23.49 7.16 2.84
CA SER A 21 -24.43 7.62 3.86
C SER A 21 -24.52 9.15 3.87
N ARG A 22 -25.63 9.67 3.36
CA ARG A 22 -25.91 11.12 3.35
C ARG A 22 -26.15 11.71 4.74
N ASP A 23 -26.52 10.91 5.72
CA ASP A 23 -27.10 11.36 7.00
C ASP A 23 -26.08 11.56 8.12
N CYS A 24 -24.82 11.14 7.95
CA CYS A 24 -23.86 11.17 9.06
C CYS A 24 -23.23 12.55 9.31
N THR A 25 -23.28 13.47 8.35
CA THR A 25 -22.55 14.74 8.41
C THR A 25 -23.40 15.90 8.94
N ASP A 26 -24.70 15.81 8.87
CA ASP A 26 -25.64 16.89 9.29
C ASP A 26 -25.78 17.01 10.83
N ARG A 27 -25.14 16.09 11.56
CA ARG A 27 -25.15 16.06 13.03
C ARG A 27 -23.98 16.80 13.68
N TYR A 28 -23.09 17.37 12.89
CA TYR A 28 -21.88 18.04 13.42
C TYR A 28 -22.02 19.55 13.32
N ASP A 29 -21.87 20.23 14.44
CA ASP A 29 -21.79 21.68 14.52
C ASP A 29 -20.37 22.15 14.16
N CYS A 30 -19.94 21.84 12.94
CA CYS A 30 -18.67 22.25 12.38
C CYS A 30 -18.66 22.13 10.86
N GLU A 31 -17.73 22.81 10.21
CA GLU A 31 -17.50 22.65 8.78
C GLU A 31 -17.15 21.20 8.44
N VAL A 32 -17.88 20.62 7.48
CA VAL A 32 -17.68 19.25 6.99
C VAL A 32 -17.22 19.30 5.54
N VAL A 33 -15.95 19.01 5.31
CA VAL A 33 -15.38 18.87 3.96
C VAL A 33 -15.58 17.44 3.45
N ARG A 34 -16.28 17.30 2.32
CA ARG A 34 -16.52 16.02 1.63
C ARG A 34 -15.62 15.93 0.42
N ALA A 35 -14.66 15.03 0.45
CA ALA A 35 -13.63 14.93 -0.59
C ALA A 35 -13.14 13.47 -0.76
N GLY A 36 -12.25 13.26 -1.70
CA GLY A 36 -11.60 11.98 -1.94
C GLY A 36 -12.27 11.15 -3.04
N THR A 37 -11.75 9.96 -3.26
CA THR A 37 -12.11 9.07 -4.39
C THR A 37 -13.61 8.74 -4.44
N GLY A 38 -14.27 8.62 -3.31
CA GLY A 38 -15.71 8.36 -3.24
C GLY A 38 -16.57 9.50 -3.79
N TYR A 39 -16.07 10.73 -3.72
CA TYR A 39 -16.71 11.91 -4.28
C TYR A 39 -16.13 12.34 -5.63
N ARG A 40 -15.22 11.51 -6.21
CA ARG A 40 -14.46 11.83 -7.44
C ARG A 40 -13.67 13.15 -7.33
N ASP A 41 -13.39 13.57 -6.13
CA ASP A 41 -12.51 14.70 -5.85
C ASP A 41 -11.11 14.18 -5.53
N TYR A 42 -10.19 14.43 -6.44
CA TYR A 42 -8.79 14.03 -6.32
C TYR A 42 -7.88 15.21 -5.91
N ALA A 43 -8.42 16.43 -5.91
CA ALA A 43 -7.67 17.65 -5.64
C ALA A 43 -7.63 18.01 -4.16
N THR A 44 -8.71 17.75 -3.44
CA THR A 44 -8.78 18.07 -2.00
C THR A 44 -7.92 17.10 -1.20
N ILE A 45 -6.92 17.65 -0.54
CA ILE A 45 -6.03 16.94 0.39
C ILE A 45 -6.29 17.41 1.83
N LEU A 46 -5.80 16.64 2.79
CA LEU A 46 -5.79 17.07 4.20
C LEU A 46 -4.88 18.26 4.41
N PRO A 47 -5.24 19.20 5.29
CA PRO A 47 -4.28 20.17 5.80
C PRO A 47 -3.04 19.48 6.37
N GLU A 48 -1.87 20.04 6.11
CA GLU A 48 -0.58 19.43 6.48
C GLU A 48 -0.48 19.19 8.00
N GLU A 49 -0.98 20.12 8.78
CA GLU A 49 -1.03 20.02 10.24
C GLU A 49 -1.90 18.86 10.76
N ILE A 50 -2.79 18.32 9.91
CA ILE A 50 -3.62 17.14 10.22
C ILE A 50 -3.00 15.88 9.63
N GLU A 51 -2.41 15.97 8.44
CA GLU A 51 -1.83 14.82 7.73
C GLU A 51 -0.68 14.18 8.53
N HIS A 52 0.10 14.96 9.27
CA HIS A 52 1.26 14.52 10.03
C HIS A 52 1.01 14.33 11.55
N ILE A 53 -0.26 14.39 12.01
CA ILE A 53 -0.58 14.03 13.40
C ILE A 53 -0.47 12.52 13.59
N CYS A 54 0.23 12.09 14.65
CA CYS A 54 0.25 10.67 15.04
C CYS A 54 -1.18 10.15 15.28
N PRO A 55 -1.58 9.01 14.73
CA PRO A 55 -2.88 8.41 15.00
C PRO A 55 -3.05 8.07 16.48
N ASP A 56 -4.24 8.30 17.02
CA ASP A 56 -4.60 7.81 18.35
C ASP A 56 -5.02 6.35 18.28
N TYR A 57 -4.09 5.46 18.58
CA TYR A 57 -4.33 4.01 18.55
C TYR A 57 -5.13 3.50 19.75
N SER A 58 -5.24 4.28 20.83
CA SER A 58 -5.97 3.88 22.04
C SER A 58 -7.44 3.60 21.78
N LEU A 59 -8.02 4.25 20.76
CA LEU A 59 -9.42 4.10 20.40
C LEU A 59 -9.79 2.74 19.78
N TYR A 60 -8.81 2.01 19.26
CA TYR A 60 -9.08 0.77 18.50
C TYR A 60 -8.45 -0.48 19.11
N GLY A 61 -7.60 -0.34 20.12
CA GLY A 61 -6.88 -1.47 20.72
C GLY A 61 -6.07 -2.31 19.72
N VAL A 62 -5.60 -1.68 18.63
CA VAL A 62 -4.79 -2.33 17.59
C VAL A 62 -3.35 -2.49 18.04
N LYS A 63 -2.69 -3.55 17.56
CA LYS A 63 -1.28 -3.83 17.83
C LYS A 63 -0.35 -3.21 16.80
N GLU A 64 -0.87 -2.86 15.65
CA GLU A 64 -0.14 -2.31 14.52
C GLU A 64 -0.35 -0.81 14.42
N ALA A 65 0.73 -0.07 14.17
CA ALA A 65 0.68 1.30 13.68
C ALA A 65 0.34 1.33 12.19
N TYR A 66 -0.23 2.41 11.72
CA TYR A 66 -0.61 2.61 10.32
C TYR A 66 -0.04 3.92 9.80
N GLY A 67 0.61 3.89 8.63
CA GLY A 67 1.17 5.11 8.06
C GLY A 67 1.62 4.96 6.61
N PHE A 68 2.19 6.06 6.11
CA PHE A 68 2.79 6.17 4.79
C PHE A 68 4.19 6.75 4.94
N LEU A 69 5.18 6.14 4.34
CA LEU A 69 6.54 6.69 4.23
C LEU A 69 6.64 7.60 3.00
N THR A 70 5.92 7.23 1.95
CA THR A 70 5.88 7.91 0.66
C THR A 70 4.46 8.04 0.17
N ARG A 71 4.22 9.02 -0.71
CA ARG A 71 2.97 9.18 -1.46
C ARG A 71 3.26 9.15 -2.95
N GLY A 72 2.26 8.79 -3.75
CA GLY A 72 2.36 8.75 -5.19
C GLY A 72 3.02 7.49 -5.74
N CYS A 73 3.20 7.45 -7.06
CA CYS A 73 3.77 6.31 -7.75
C CYS A 73 4.44 6.74 -9.06
N VAL A 74 5.57 6.11 -9.40
CA VAL A 74 6.27 6.35 -10.69
C VAL A 74 5.58 5.68 -11.88
N ASN A 75 4.69 4.70 -11.60
CA ASN A 75 3.99 3.95 -12.62
C ASN A 75 2.69 4.67 -13.00
N ARG A 76 2.34 4.64 -14.29
CA ARG A 76 1.11 5.22 -14.83
C ARG A 76 0.19 4.12 -15.37
N CYS A 77 -0.15 3.16 -14.49
CA CYS A 77 -1.03 2.06 -14.86
C CYS A 77 -2.41 2.60 -15.21
N SER A 78 -2.98 2.21 -16.36
CA SER A 78 -4.24 2.75 -16.89
C SER A 78 -5.47 2.48 -15.99
N TRP A 79 -5.38 1.50 -15.11
CA TRP A 79 -6.44 1.12 -14.17
C TRP A 79 -6.27 1.73 -12.77
N CYS A 80 -5.15 2.42 -12.51
CA CYS A 80 -4.80 2.89 -11.18
C CYS A 80 -5.18 4.35 -10.98
N VAL A 81 -5.81 4.64 -9.86
CA VAL A 81 -6.19 6.01 -9.49
C VAL A 81 -5.02 6.82 -8.91
N VAL A 82 -3.97 6.14 -8.44
CA VAL A 82 -2.86 6.80 -7.73
C VAL A 82 -2.19 7.92 -8.51
N PRO A 83 -1.85 7.77 -9.81
CA PRO A 83 -1.26 8.86 -10.57
C PRO A 83 -2.15 10.12 -10.67
N HIS A 84 -3.46 9.93 -10.64
CA HIS A 84 -4.43 11.04 -10.69
C HIS A 84 -4.65 11.70 -9.33
N LYS A 85 -4.56 10.91 -8.24
CA LYS A 85 -4.84 11.38 -6.89
C LYS A 85 -3.61 11.89 -6.16
N GLU A 86 -2.50 11.18 -6.28
CA GLU A 86 -1.30 11.45 -5.49
C GLU A 86 -0.11 11.92 -6.34
N GLY A 87 -0.18 11.75 -7.67
CA GLY A 87 0.87 12.16 -8.60
C GLY A 87 2.11 11.28 -8.53
N GLU A 88 3.26 11.90 -8.73
CA GLU A 88 4.56 11.23 -8.70
C GLU A 88 4.97 10.85 -7.28
N VAL A 89 5.90 9.87 -7.17
CA VAL A 89 6.39 9.43 -5.88
C VAL A 89 7.18 10.55 -5.18
N ARG A 90 6.89 10.77 -3.90
CA ARG A 90 7.57 11.75 -3.06
C ARG A 90 7.70 11.26 -1.61
N ALA A 91 8.66 11.82 -0.88
CA ALA A 91 8.75 11.65 0.56
C ALA A 91 7.46 12.14 1.24
N HIS A 92 7.07 11.51 2.33
CA HIS A 92 5.87 11.89 3.08
C HIS A 92 6.16 11.99 4.57
N ALA A 93 6.29 10.87 5.29
CA ALA A 93 6.49 10.89 6.75
C ALA A 93 7.71 10.07 7.16
N ASP A 94 8.34 10.48 8.24
CA ASP A 94 9.25 9.61 8.98
C ASP A 94 8.43 8.53 9.72
N ASN A 95 8.97 7.32 9.83
CA ASN A 95 8.24 6.23 10.49
C ASN A 95 7.94 6.53 11.97
N GLU A 96 8.73 7.35 12.64
CA GLU A 96 8.51 7.75 14.04
C GLU A 96 7.25 8.60 14.21
N GLU A 97 6.79 9.32 13.16
CA GLU A 97 5.60 10.17 13.23
C GLU A 97 4.32 9.38 13.52
N PHE A 98 4.27 8.10 13.13
CA PHE A 98 3.07 7.29 13.28
C PHE A 98 3.25 6.01 14.12
N LEU A 99 4.47 5.68 14.53
CA LEU A 99 4.71 4.43 15.26
C LEU A 99 4.20 4.45 16.70
N ASP A 100 4.26 5.58 17.38
CA ASP A 100 3.80 5.72 18.79
C ASP A 100 4.23 4.56 19.69
N GLY A 101 5.49 4.14 19.59
CA GLY A 101 6.05 3.02 20.36
C GLY A 101 5.65 1.62 19.88
N HIS A 102 4.79 1.48 18.88
CA HIS A 102 4.41 0.19 18.29
C HIS A 102 5.61 -0.50 17.64
N LYS A 103 5.67 -1.84 17.78
CA LYS A 103 6.69 -2.69 17.15
C LYS A 103 6.20 -3.39 15.87
N HIS A 104 4.98 -3.10 15.46
CA HIS A 104 4.37 -3.59 14.23
C HIS A 104 3.77 -2.42 13.47
N ALA A 105 3.98 -2.35 12.16
CA ALA A 105 3.40 -1.31 11.31
C ALA A 105 2.84 -1.88 10.00
N VAL A 106 1.66 -1.42 9.63
CA VAL A 106 1.07 -1.63 8.31
C VAL A 106 1.30 -0.37 7.48
N LEU A 107 2.12 -0.50 6.45
CA LEU A 107 2.52 0.58 5.56
C LEU A 107 1.62 0.57 4.33
N LEU A 108 1.05 1.72 4.02
CA LEU A 108 0.03 1.88 2.99
C LEU A 108 0.58 2.54 1.71
N ASP A 109 1.90 2.54 1.58
CA ASP A 109 2.64 3.12 0.45
C ASP A 109 2.25 2.49 -0.89
N ASN A 110 2.11 3.31 -1.91
CA ASN A 110 1.79 2.82 -3.26
C ASN A 110 3.03 2.32 -4.02
N ASN A 111 4.21 2.94 -3.83
CA ASN A 111 5.47 2.50 -4.44
C ASN A 111 6.70 3.00 -3.67
N VAL A 112 6.86 2.54 -2.44
CA VAL A 112 7.94 2.95 -1.53
C VAL A 112 9.35 2.69 -2.10
N LEU A 113 9.53 1.60 -2.87
CA LEU A 113 10.83 1.22 -3.44
C LEU A 113 11.31 2.15 -4.55
N ALA A 114 10.48 3.05 -5.04
CA ALA A 114 10.84 4.00 -6.08
C ALA A 114 11.39 5.33 -5.51
N SER A 115 11.50 5.46 -4.19
CA SER A 115 11.93 6.66 -3.48
C SER A 115 13.19 6.36 -2.66
N GLU A 116 14.21 7.20 -2.78
CA GLU A 116 15.39 7.12 -1.90
C GLU A 116 15.01 7.32 -0.43
N TRP A 117 14.09 8.25 -0.15
CA TRP A 117 13.51 8.43 1.17
C TRP A 117 12.85 7.14 1.66
N GLY A 118 12.04 6.50 0.82
CA GLY A 118 11.40 5.23 1.15
C GLY A 118 12.41 4.14 1.52
N LEU A 119 13.50 4.00 0.76
CA LEU A 119 14.57 3.05 1.05
C LEU A 119 15.29 3.36 2.36
N MET A 120 15.59 4.65 2.63
CA MET A 120 16.16 5.07 3.91
C MET A 120 15.24 4.73 5.10
N GLN A 121 13.94 4.95 4.94
CA GLN A 121 12.96 4.61 5.97
C GLN A 121 12.85 3.10 6.20
N ILE A 122 12.95 2.28 5.15
CA ILE A 122 13.02 0.81 5.29
C ILE A 122 14.28 0.39 6.06
N GLU A 123 15.44 1.00 5.78
CA GLU A 123 16.65 0.74 6.57
C GLU A 123 16.49 1.16 8.03
N LYS A 124 15.82 2.29 8.30
CA LYS A 124 15.51 2.75 9.65
C LYS A 124 14.60 1.74 10.37
N ILE A 125 13.57 1.22 9.71
CA ILE A 125 12.68 0.17 10.21
C ILE A 125 13.48 -1.09 10.59
N VAL A 126 14.44 -1.51 9.76
CA VAL A 126 15.31 -2.65 10.05
C VAL A 126 16.14 -2.40 11.32
N ARG A 127 16.74 -1.20 11.46
CA ARG A 127 17.54 -0.83 12.64
C ARG A 127 16.71 -0.75 13.91
N MET A 128 15.47 -0.27 13.82
CA MET A 128 14.53 -0.14 14.95
C MET A 128 13.87 -1.46 15.35
N ASP A 129 14.15 -2.53 14.61
CA ASP A 129 13.57 -3.86 14.83
C ASP A 129 12.03 -3.88 14.72
N ILE A 130 11.46 -3.09 13.82
CA ILE A 130 10.01 -3.02 13.59
C ILE A 130 9.58 -4.10 12.59
N ARG A 131 8.49 -4.79 12.89
CA ARG A 131 7.84 -5.71 11.95
C ARG A 131 6.88 -4.93 11.06
N VAL A 132 6.90 -5.21 9.76
CA VAL A 132 6.07 -4.47 8.81
C VAL A 132 5.28 -5.36 7.87
N ASP A 133 4.18 -4.79 7.36
CA ASP A 133 3.42 -5.30 6.21
C ASP A 133 3.23 -4.15 5.22
N PHE A 134 3.83 -4.24 4.04
CA PHE A 134 3.57 -3.31 2.93
C PHE A 134 2.29 -3.74 2.23
N ASN A 135 1.17 -3.26 2.74
CA ASN A 135 -0.16 -3.77 2.41
C ASN A 135 -0.55 -3.59 0.94
N GLN A 136 -0.07 -2.54 0.27
CA GLN A 136 -0.35 -2.30 -1.17
C GLN A 136 0.55 -3.12 -2.09
N GLY A 137 1.58 -3.76 -1.54
CA GLY A 137 2.56 -4.53 -2.30
C GLY A 137 3.75 -3.71 -2.79
N LEU A 138 4.85 -4.41 -3.03
CA LEU A 138 6.12 -3.86 -3.50
C LEU A 138 6.28 -4.07 -5.01
N ASP A 139 6.90 -3.13 -5.68
CA ASP A 139 7.12 -3.19 -7.13
C ASP A 139 8.26 -4.15 -7.47
N ALA A 140 7.93 -5.32 -8.03
CA ALA A 140 8.89 -6.36 -8.44
C ALA A 140 9.93 -5.83 -9.45
N ARG A 141 9.56 -4.86 -10.30
CA ARG A 141 10.48 -4.23 -11.26
C ARG A 141 11.62 -3.49 -10.58
N ARG A 142 11.35 -2.85 -9.43
CA ARG A 142 12.38 -2.17 -8.63
C ARG A 142 13.35 -3.17 -8.01
N ILE A 143 12.83 -4.28 -7.49
CA ILE A 143 13.66 -5.36 -6.93
C ILE A 143 14.52 -5.99 -8.01
N ALA A 144 13.96 -6.26 -9.20
CA ALA A 144 14.67 -6.89 -10.32
C ALA A 144 15.82 -6.02 -10.86
N ARG A 145 15.62 -4.69 -10.90
CA ARG A 145 16.59 -3.73 -11.48
C ARG A 145 17.67 -3.28 -10.51
N THR A 146 17.39 -3.38 -9.19
CA THR A 146 18.29 -2.91 -8.13
C THR A 146 18.44 -4.04 -7.10
N PRO A 147 19.44 -4.95 -7.28
CA PRO A 147 19.61 -6.13 -6.42
C PRO A 147 19.80 -5.81 -4.95
N GLU A 148 20.31 -4.63 -4.62
CA GLU A 148 20.52 -4.13 -3.26
C GLU A 148 19.17 -4.01 -2.51
N ILE A 149 18.09 -3.75 -3.22
CA ILE A 149 16.74 -3.73 -2.65
C ILE A 149 16.36 -5.13 -2.14
N ALA A 150 16.69 -6.20 -2.88
CA ALA A 150 16.42 -7.56 -2.43
C ALA A 150 17.20 -7.89 -1.15
N ALA A 151 18.47 -7.45 -1.05
CA ALA A 151 19.29 -7.62 0.14
C ALA A 151 18.71 -6.85 1.34
N LEU A 152 18.22 -5.62 1.13
CA LEU A 152 17.55 -4.82 2.15
C LEU A 152 16.26 -5.51 2.64
N LEU A 153 15.38 -5.92 1.72
CA LEU A 153 14.11 -6.56 2.03
C LEU A 153 14.28 -7.91 2.75
N ALA A 154 15.38 -8.63 2.51
CA ALA A 154 15.70 -9.86 3.22
C ALA A 154 15.99 -9.64 4.72
N ARG A 155 16.40 -8.44 5.12
CA ARG A 155 16.66 -8.04 6.52
C ARG A 155 15.41 -7.57 7.24
N VAL A 156 14.33 -7.25 6.51
CA VAL A 156 13.07 -6.77 7.06
C VAL A 156 12.37 -7.87 7.84
N LYS A 157 11.87 -7.55 9.01
CA LYS A 157 10.98 -8.43 9.79
C LYS A 157 9.54 -8.25 9.32
N TRP A 158 9.02 -9.23 8.61
CA TRP A 158 7.66 -9.20 8.07
C TRP A 158 6.63 -9.61 9.13
N ILE A 159 5.50 -8.92 9.21
CA ILE A 159 4.35 -9.36 10.01
C ILE A 159 3.85 -10.67 9.41
N ARG A 160 3.59 -10.71 8.10
CA ARG A 160 3.09 -11.90 7.43
C ARG A 160 3.82 -12.19 6.13
N PHE A 161 3.62 -11.39 5.10
CA PHE A 161 4.10 -11.63 3.76
C PHE A 161 4.93 -10.46 3.22
N LEU A 162 5.87 -10.75 2.34
CA LEU A 162 6.41 -9.82 1.37
C LEU A 162 5.48 -9.85 0.17
N ARG A 163 4.69 -8.79 -0.02
CA ARG A 163 3.66 -8.69 -1.04
C ARG A 163 4.20 -8.02 -2.28
N MET A 164 3.87 -8.55 -3.44
CA MET A 164 4.18 -7.98 -4.75
C MET A 164 2.95 -8.07 -5.65
N ALA A 165 3.00 -7.41 -6.81
CA ALA A 165 1.97 -7.50 -7.84
C ALA A 165 2.52 -8.13 -9.12
N TYR A 166 1.67 -8.90 -9.82
CA TYR A 166 1.92 -9.43 -11.16
C TYR A 166 0.70 -9.16 -12.03
N ASP A 167 0.58 -7.93 -12.52
CA ASP A 167 -0.64 -7.39 -13.13
C ASP A 167 -0.70 -7.58 -14.64
N SER A 168 0.41 -7.86 -15.31
CA SER A 168 0.46 -8.11 -16.75
C SER A 168 1.64 -9.00 -17.13
N ARG A 169 1.53 -9.70 -18.26
CA ARG A 169 2.59 -10.55 -18.82
C ARG A 169 3.89 -9.78 -19.09
N ALA A 170 3.79 -8.49 -19.39
CA ALA A 170 4.97 -7.63 -19.58
C ALA A 170 5.87 -7.52 -18.35
N MET A 171 5.38 -7.91 -17.16
CA MET A 171 6.16 -7.93 -15.93
C MET A 171 6.86 -9.27 -15.66
N GLN A 172 6.71 -10.28 -16.52
CA GLN A 172 7.13 -11.66 -16.27
C GLN A 172 8.60 -11.76 -15.88
N ASP A 173 9.49 -11.21 -16.70
CA ASP A 173 10.93 -11.28 -16.47
C ASP A 173 11.36 -10.57 -15.18
N ASP A 174 10.79 -9.39 -14.95
CA ASP A 174 11.04 -8.62 -13.72
C ASP A 174 10.53 -9.39 -12.47
N VAL A 175 9.36 -10.02 -12.55
CA VAL A 175 8.80 -10.82 -11.44
C VAL A 175 9.67 -12.03 -11.15
N HIS A 176 10.08 -12.79 -12.17
CA HIS A 176 10.97 -13.94 -12.02
C HIS A 176 12.30 -13.54 -11.41
N LYS A 177 12.90 -12.47 -11.94
CA LYS A 177 14.16 -11.94 -11.44
C LYS A 177 14.07 -11.47 -9.99
N ALA A 178 12.96 -10.78 -9.62
CA ALA A 178 12.74 -10.37 -8.23
C ALA A 178 12.63 -11.58 -7.29
N ILE A 179 11.89 -12.62 -7.69
CA ILE A 179 11.77 -13.87 -6.92
C ILE A 179 13.14 -14.54 -6.74
N GLU A 180 13.93 -14.65 -7.82
CA GLU A 180 15.29 -15.21 -7.79
C GLU A 180 16.19 -14.46 -6.81
N LEU A 181 16.23 -13.12 -6.91
CA LEU A 181 17.04 -12.27 -6.05
C LEU A 181 16.64 -12.39 -4.58
N LEU A 182 15.35 -12.34 -4.28
CA LEU A 182 14.85 -12.47 -2.91
C LEU A 182 15.19 -13.85 -2.33
N ARG A 183 15.03 -14.93 -3.11
CA ARG A 183 15.42 -16.29 -2.69
C ARG A 183 16.92 -16.40 -2.46
N LYS A 184 17.74 -15.80 -3.34
CA LYS A 184 19.20 -15.76 -3.20
C LYS A 184 19.62 -15.11 -1.88
N HIS A 185 18.89 -14.09 -1.43
CA HIS A 185 19.11 -13.44 -0.14
C HIS A 185 18.39 -14.11 1.04
N GLY A 186 17.84 -15.32 0.87
CA GLY A 186 17.29 -16.14 1.95
C GLY A 186 15.82 -15.91 2.26
N VAL A 187 15.09 -15.14 1.45
CA VAL A 187 13.62 -14.99 1.64
C VAL A 187 12.92 -16.28 1.17
N PRO A 188 12.26 -17.04 2.06
CA PRO A 188 11.66 -18.31 1.67
C PRO A 188 10.39 -18.11 0.83
N ALA A 189 10.11 -19.02 -0.10
CA ALA A 189 8.95 -18.97 -1.01
C ALA A 189 7.62 -18.73 -0.27
N ARG A 190 7.42 -19.37 0.89
CA ARG A 190 6.21 -19.20 1.71
C ARG A 190 6.00 -17.78 2.25
N ARG A 191 7.03 -16.94 2.20
CA ARG A 191 6.96 -15.53 2.60
C ARG A 191 6.51 -14.63 1.46
N LEU A 192 6.74 -15.05 0.21
CA LEU A 192 6.37 -14.29 -0.98
C LEU A 192 4.89 -14.46 -1.29
N PHE A 193 4.23 -13.36 -1.54
CA PHE A 193 2.80 -13.31 -1.83
C PHE A 193 2.55 -12.38 -3.01
N PHE A 194 1.67 -12.79 -3.92
CA PHE A 194 1.37 -12.02 -5.11
C PHE A 194 -0.11 -11.65 -5.23
N TYR A 195 -0.36 -10.38 -5.55
CA TYR A 195 -1.61 -9.94 -6.12
C TYR A 195 -1.56 -10.17 -7.64
N VAL A 196 -2.60 -10.76 -8.20
CA VAL A 196 -2.73 -10.96 -9.64
C VAL A 196 -4.01 -10.27 -10.09
N LEU A 197 -3.85 -9.20 -10.86
CA LEU A 197 -4.99 -8.47 -11.41
C LEU A 197 -5.61 -9.28 -12.56
N ILE A 198 -6.92 -9.51 -12.50
CA ILE A 198 -7.72 -10.10 -13.58
C ILE A 198 -8.50 -8.96 -14.25
N ARG A 199 -8.26 -8.77 -15.53
CA ARG A 199 -8.94 -7.81 -16.39
C ARG A 199 -9.57 -8.51 -17.59
N ASP A 200 -9.55 -7.85 -18.72
CA ASP A 200 -10.20 -8.30 -19.97
C ASP A 200 -9.65 -9.65 -20.49
N ASP A 201 -8.34 -9.89 -20.34
CA ASP A 201 -7.69 -11.15 -20.72
C ASP A 201 -7.60 -12.10 -19.52
N THR A 202 -8.62 -12.93 -19.38
CA THR A 202 -8.69 -13.96 -18.33
C THR A 202 -7.65 -15.07 -18.54
N GLU A 203 -7.33 -15.43 -19.77
CA GLU A 203 -6.35 -16.48 -20.06
C GLU A 203 -4.93 -16.04 -19.68
N ASP A 204 -4.56 -14.79 -19.95
CA ASP A 204 -3.31 -14.23 -19.46
C ASP A 204 -3.24 -14.28 -17.93
N ALA A 205 -4.30 -13.86 -17.26
CA ALA A 205 -4.37 -13.88 -15.79
C ALA A 205 -4.24 -15.30 -15.23
N LEU A 206 -4.94 -16.27 -15.82
CA LEU A 206 -4.83 -17.70 -15.46
C LEU A 206 -3.43 -18.25 -15.71
N GLY A 207 -2.78 -17.85 -16.80
CA GLY A 207 -1.39 -18.19 -17.09
C GLY A 207 -0.44 -17.72 -15.98
N ARG A 208 -0.54 -16.46 -15.57
CA ARG A 208 0.27 -15.88 -14.46
C ARG A 208 0.00 -16.56 -13.12
N ILE A 209 -1.25 -16.92 -12.84
CA ILE A 209 -1.63 -17.66 -11.63
C ILE A 209 -1.00 -19.07 -11.63
N ARG A 210 -1.06 -19.80 -12.75
CA ARG A 210 -0.47 -21.15 -12.88
C ARG A 210 1.04 -21.11 -12.69
N GLU A 211 1.68 -20.09 -13.27
CA GLU A 211 3.12 -19.85 -13.17
C GLU A 211 3.57 -19.61 -11.71
N LEU A 212 2.90 -18.71 -10.98
CA LEU A 212 3.20 -18.46 -9.58
C LEU A 212 2.96 -19.70 -8.70
N LYS A 213 1.91 -20.47 -8.97
CA LYS A 213 1.65 -21.74 -8.28
C LYS A 213 2.74 -22.77 -8.54
N ALA A 214 3.24 -22.90 -9.78
CA ALA A 214 4.33 -23.79 -10.11
C ALA A 214 5.64 -23.44 -9.37
N LEU A 215 5.84 -22.14 -9.05
CA LEU A 215 6.96 -21.67 -8.23
C LEU A 215 6.74 -21.88 -6.72
N GLY A 216 5.61 -22.45 -6.31
CA GLY A 216 5.27 -22.70 -4.90
C GLY A 216 4.96 -21.43 -4.10
N LEU A 217 4.43 -20.40 -4.75
CA LEU A 217 4.17 -19.10 -4.15
C LEU A 217 2.71 -18.96 -3.71
N SER A 218 2.50 -18.15 -2.66
CA SER A 218 1.16 -17.74 -2.23
C SER A 218 0.66 -16.61 -3.13
N LEU A 219 -0.62 -16.64 -3.47
CA LEU A 219 -1.23 -15.60 -4.28
C LEU A 219 -2.72 -15.40 -3.96
N ILE A 220 -3.21 -14.20 -4.25
CA ILE A 220 -4.64 -13.89 -4.36
C ILE A 220 -4.89 -13.19 -5.70
N HIS A 221 -5.96 -13.57 -6.37
CA HIS A 221 -6.39 -12.88 -7.58
C HIS A 221 -7.42 -11.80 -7.21
N ILE A 222 -7.30 -10.65 -7.86
CA ILE A 222 -8.20 -9.52 -7.70
C ILE A 222 -8.79 -9.25 -9.07
N SER A 223 -10.12 -9.43 -9.21
CA SER A 223 -10.82 -8.94 -10.38
C SER A 223 -10.97 -7.43 -10.27
N GLU A 224 -10.71 -6.72 -11.37
CA GLU A 224 -11.04 -5.30 -11.46
C GLU A 224 -12.55 -5.14 -11.19
N PRO A 225 -12.95 -4.28 -10.22
CA PRO A 225 -14.37 -4.00 -10.04
C PRO A 225 -14.90 -3.45 -11.35
N THR A 226 -15.86 -4.15 -11.94
CA THR A 226 -16.53 -3.68 -13.15
C THR A 226 -16.98 -2.24 -12.93
N ARG A 227 -16.85 -1.38 -13.94
CA ARG A 227 -17.24 0.05 -13.89
C ARG A 227 -18.61 0.30 -13.28
N LEU A 228 -19.50 -0.71 -13.32
CA LEU A 228 -20.83 -0.68 -12.72
C LEU A 228 -20.86 -0.75 -11.19
N ALA A 229 -19.89 -1.37 -10.54
CA ALA A 229 -19.81 -1.42 -9.07
C ALA A 229 -19.31 -0.11 -8.44
N LEU A 230 -18.83 0.83 -9.27
CA LEU A 230 -18.38 2.16 -8.85
C LEU A 230 -19.44 3.25 -9.11
N ILE A 231 -20.58 2.92 -9.71
CA ILE A 231 -21.58 3.89 -10.22
C ILE A 231 -22.96 3.67 -9.60
N SER A 232 -23.19 2.56 -8.93
CA SER A 232 -24.47 2.27 -8.25
C SER A 232 -24.47 2.68 -6.79
#